data_dfa11f2e41582d0593f6126b00d45bff
#
_entry.id   dfa11f2e41582d0593f6126b00d45bff
#
_cell.length_a   1.000
_cell.length_b   1.000
_cell.length_c   1.000
_cell.angle_alpha   90.00
_cell.angle_beta   90.00
_cell.angle_gamma   90.00
#
_symmetry.space_group_name_H-M   'P 1'
#
loop_
_entity.id
_entity.type
_entity.pdbx_description
1 polymer ?
#
loop_
_entity_poly.entity_id
_entity_poly.type
_entity_poly.pdbx_seq_one_letter_code
_entity_poly.pdbx_strand_id
1 'polypeptide(L)'
;MKNKIKFFLILIFVYSCSLDTKSGFWTKTEKLNNTKTKKVFVEKKVLDQEFNTQIKIKLKNKNVKNSFLNNNSNNNGNNNFTGSFKNISKYKFKKISNFNNLKPELSFTKNNSVIFFDNKGSIIKFDENSNLEWKTNIYKKKEIKLNPILTFSNNGEFLIVVDNLGKYYAINITTGSLIWSKKNLAPFNSQIKILDDKFFVVDYTDTLRCFSIKNGNEIWKSTSETSLIKSLDRVSLVISDNEIVYHNSLGDLVAVNIKTGNLIWQTPTQKNLLNKNTFTIKNSDIVLDNNSIFFSNNENNFYSIDVRNG
;
A
#
# COMPACT_ATOMS: atom_id res chain seq x y z
N MET A 1 47.53 36.70 37.20
CA MET A 1 47.70 35.26 37.50
C MET A 1 46.45 34.42 37.15
N LYS A 2 45.24 34.88 37.37
CA LYS A 2 43.99 34.08 37.11
C LYS A 2 43.80 33.65 35.63
N ASN A 3 44.24 34.45 34.63
CA ASN A 3 44.03 34.07 33.24
C ASN A 3 45.05 33.08 32.71
N LYS A 4 46.25 32.97 33.30
CA LYS A 4 47.24 31.95 32.93
C LYS A 4 46.88 30.58 33.44
N ILE A 5 46.17 30.51 34.58
CA ILE A 5 45.68 29.22 35.14
C ILE A 5 44.53 28.67 34.28
N LYS A 6 43.62 29.53 33.76
CA LYS A 6 42.57 29.08 32.85
C LYS A 6 43.12 28.53 31.52
N PHE A 7 44.17 29.15 31.02
CA PHE A 7 44.83 28.70 29.76
C PHE A 7 45.55 27.36 29.97
N PHE A 8 46.16 27.16 31.13
CA PHE A 8 46.81 25.90 31.51
C PHE A 8 45.83 24.76 31.72
N LEU A 9 44.64 25.05 32.28
CA LEU A 9 43.57 24.09 32.44
C LEU A 9 42.98 23.62 31.10
N ILE A 10 42.85 24.50 30.13
CA ILE A 10 42.39 24.16 28.76
C ILE A 10 43.42 23.27 28.06
N LEU A 11 44.73 23.51 28.27
CA LEU A 11 45.80 22.69 27.70
C LEU A 11 45.82 21.24 28.23
N ILE A 12 45.44 21.02 29.49
CA ILE A 12 45.34 19.70 30.09
C ILE A 12 44.20 18.88 29.47
N PHE A 13 43.08 19.53 29.11
CA PHE A 13 41.96 18.86 28.41
C PHE A 13 42.29 18.43 26.96
N VAL A 14 43.21 19.13 26.31
CA VAL A 14 43.65 18.78 24.95
C VAL A 14 44.61 17.59 24.94
N TYR A 15 45.40 17.39 26.02
CA TYR A 15 46.31 16.24 26.15
C TYR A 15 45.62 14.95 26.60
N SER A 16 44.36 15.01 27.05
CA SER A 16 43.68 13.78 27.50
C SER A 16 42.95 13.03 26.35
N CYS A 17 42.97 13.54 25.11
CA CYS A 17 42.62 12.74 23.97
C CYS A 17 43.73 11.77 23.64
N SER A 18 43.71 10.60 24.22
CA SER A 18 44.52 9.46 23.82
C SER A 18 44.26 9.12 22.36
N LEU A 19 45.20 9.45 21.50
CA LEU A 19 45.24 8.98 20.12
C LEU A 19 45.68 7.49 20.13
N ASP A 20 44.93 6.67 20.86
CA ASP A 20 45.19 5.25 20.89
C ASP A 20 44.70 4.63 19.59
N THR A 21 45.62 4.02 18.84
CA THR A 21 45.36 3.30 17.60
C THR A 21 44.41 2.10 17.79
N LYS A 22 44.00 1.79 19.01
CA LYS A 22 43.06 0.71 19.36
C LYS A 22 41.62 1.18 19.60
N SER A 23 41.37 2.49 19.78
CA SER A 23 40.05 3.01 20.11
C SER A 23 39.12 3.25 18.93
N GLY A 24 39.54 3.05 17.70
CA GLY A 24 38.70 2.98 16.51
C GLY A 24 38.18 4.30 15.96
N PHE A 25 38.45 5.45 16.60
CA PHE A 25 37.84 6.72 16.15
C PHE A 25 38.57 7.40 14.98
N TRP A 26 39.86 7.04 14.72
CA TRP A 26 40.71 7.60 13.63
C TRP A 26 41.72 6.57 13.07
N THR A 27 41.40 5.28 13.11
CA THR A 27 42.31 4.28 12.55
C THR A 27 42.02 4.02 11.09
N LYS A 28 43.08 4.06 10.27
CA LYS A 28 43.12 3.39 8.98
C LYS A 28 42.73 1.92 9.23
N THR A 29 41.68 1.45 8.57
CA THR A 29 41.24 0.07 8.60
C THR A 29 42.44 -0.87 8.31
N GLU A 30 42.99 -1.52 9.32
CA GLU A 30 43.83 -2.70 9.09
C GLU A 30 42.96 -3.71 8.36
N LYS A 31 43.41 -4.16 7.19
CA LYS A 31 42.86 -5.32 6.51
C LYS A 31 42.98 -6.51 7.45
N LEU A 32 41.91 -6.81 8.15
CA LEU A 32 41.77 -8.07 8.87
C LEU A 32 41.90 -9.20 7.84
N ASN A 33 43.05 -9.86 7.85
CA ASN A 33 43.27 -11.08 7.08
C ASN A 33 42.16 -12.08 7.40
N ASN A 34 41.57 -12.62 6.37
CA ASN A 34 40.50 -13.61 6.33
C ASN A 34 40.62 -14.70 7.39
N THR A 35 40.06 -14.49 8.56
CA THR A 35 39.72 -15.58 9.46
C THR A 35 38.22 -15.77 9.35
N LYS A 36 37.83 -16.86 8.74
CA LYS A 36 36.52 -17.56 8.70
C LYS A 36 35.37 -16.90 9.51
N THR A 37 35.02 -15.66 9.21
CA THR A 37 33.78 -15.08 9.68
C THR A 37 32.67 -15.67 8.83
N LYS A 38 31.87 -16.56 9.38
CA LYS A 38 30.58 -16.92 8.77
C LYS A 38 29.76 -15.64 8.63
N LYS A 39 29.37 -15.29 7.39
CA LYS A 39 28.39 -14.23 7.15
C LYS A 39 27.14 -14.58 7.94
N VAL A 40 26.86 -13.84 9.01
CA VAL A 40 25.67 -14.02 9.85
C VAL A 40 24.41 -13.54 9.11
N PHE A 41 24.61 -12.64 8.16
CA PHE A 41 23.53 -12.18 7.29
C PHE A 41 23.71 -12.82 5.91
N VAL A 42 22.78 -13.67 5.55
CA VAL A 42 22.61 -14.11 4.17
C VAL A 42 22.07 -12.90 3.41
N GLU A 43 22.88 -12.28 2.55
CA GLU A 43 22.38 -11.31 1.59
C GLU A 43 21.31 -12.02 0.77
N LYS A 44 20.04 -11.72 1.03
CA LYS A 44 18.96 -12.13 0.14
C LYS A 44 19.25 -11.52 -1.21
N LYS A 45 19.44 -12.34 -2.22
CA LYS A 45 19.62 -11.86 -3.59
C LYS A 45 18.34 -11.10 -3.97
N VAL A 46 18.49 -9.82 -4.29
CA VAL A 46 17.43 -9.06 -4.98
C VAL A 46 17.21 -9.74 -6.32
N LEU A 47 15.95 -9.88 -6.73
CA LEU A 47 15.60 -10.40 -8.03
C LEU A 47 16.23 -9.52 -9.12
N ASP A 48 17.18 -10.06 -9.83
CA ASP A 48 17.96 -9.38 -10.86
C ASP A 48 18.00 -10.23 -12.13
N GLN A 49 16.81 -10.54 -12.66
CA GLN A 49 16.70 -11.17 -13.97
C GLN A 49 16.28 -10.12 -15.00
N GLU A 50 17.12 -9.96 -16.02
CA GLU A 50 16.78 -9.10 -17.14
C GLU A 50 15.60 -9.69 -17.95
N PHE A 51 14.75 -8.78 -18.44
CA PHE A 51 13.66 -9.18 -19.32
C PHE A 51 14.20 -9.82 -20.61
N ASN A 52 13.74 -11.02 -20.92
CA ASN A 52 14.15 -11.69 -22.17
C ASN A 52 13.52 -10.99 -23.38
N THR A 53 14.33 -10.20 -24.10
CA THR A 53 13.90 -9.44 -25.28
C THR A 53 13.46 -10.30 -26.47
N GLN A 54 13.73 -11.62 -26.45
CA GLN A 54 13.31 -12.54 -27.53
C GLN A 54 11.91 -13.10 -27.34
N ILE A 55 11.26 -12.85 -26.21
CA ILE A 55 9.90 -13.30 -25.96
C ILE A 55 8.92 -12.51 -26.84
N LYS A 56 8.27 -13.18 -27.76
CA LYS A 56 7.14 -12.61 -28.51
C LYS A 56 5.87 -12.66 -27.65
N ILE A 57 5.46 -11.52 -27.14
CA ILE A 57 4.22 -11.40 -26.35
C ILE A 57 3.04 -11.48 -27.34
N LYS A 58 2.26 -12.55 -27.24
CA LYS A 58 0.97 -12.68 -27.94
C LYS A 58 -0.14 -12.44 -26.93
N LEU A 59 -0.72 -11.25 -26.94
CA LEU A 59 -1.89 -10.95 -26.13
C LEU A 59 -3.12 -11.58 -26.76
N LYS A 60 -3.75 -12.53 -26.07
CA LYS A 60 -5.06 -13.03 -26.44
C LYS A 60 -6.13 -12.08 -25.95
N ASN A 61 -7.05 -11.66 -26.80
CA ASN A 61 -8.24 -10.92 -26.37
C ASN A 61 -9.04 -11.78 -25.41
N LYS A 62 -9.08 -11.39 -24.14
CA LYS A 62 -9.87 -12.05 -23.11
C LYS A 62 -11.14 -11.22 -22.92
N ASN A 63 -12.28 -11.73 -23.35
CA ASN A 63 -13.57 -11.08 -23.13
C ASN A 63 -13.91 -11.17 -21.62
N VAL A 64 -13.74 -10.10 -20.90
CA VAL A 64 -14.14 -10.01 -19.49
C VAL A 64 -15.50 -9.32 -19.40
N LYS A 65 -16.52 -10.11 -19.12
CA LYS A 65 -17.91 -9.62 -19.07
C LYS A 65 -18.22 -8.71 -17.86
N ASN A 66 -17.37 -8.70 -16.81
CA ASN A 66 -17.61 -7.97 -15.56
C ASN A 66 -16.35 -7.26 -15.07
N SER A 67 -16.05 -6.09 -15.64
CA SER A 67 -14.85 -5.31 -15.33
C SER A 67 -14.74 -4.85 -13.86
N PHE A 68 -15.86 -4.61 -13.18
CA PHE A 68 -15.82 -4.12 -11.79
C PHE A 68 -15.38 -5.21 -10.79
N LEU A 69 -15.54 -6.50 -11.10
CA LEU A 69 -15.10 -7.60 -10.25
C LEU A 69 -13.58 -7.84 -10.32
N ASN A 70 -12.95 -7.47 -11.42
CA ASN A 70 -11.53 -7.72 -11.64
C ASN A 70 -10.61 -6.91 -10.74
N ASN A 71 -11.04 -5.74 -10.27
CA ASN A 71 -10.26 -4.94 -9.33
C ASN A 71 -10.42 -5.37 -7.87
N ASN A 72 -11.40 -6.24 -7.57
CA ASN A 72 -11.66 -6.64 -6.19
C ASN A 72 -10.64 -7.65 -5.66
N SER A 73 -9.96 -8.39 -6.51
CA SER A 73 -8.96 -9.38 -6.10
C SER A 73 -7.60 -9.19 -6.75
N ASN A 74 -7.52 -9.12 -8.05
CA ASN A 74 -6.27 -9.29 -8.81
C ASN A 74 -5.74 -8.03 -9.51
N ASN A 75 -6.45 -6.90 -9.47
CA ASN A 75 -6.11 -5.65 -10.16
C ASN A 75 -5.96 -5.78 -11.70
N ASN A 76 -6.41 -6.88 -12.28
CA ASN A 76 -6.21 -7.15 -13.71
C ASN A 76 -6.99 -6.18 -14.61
N GLY A 77 -8.03 -5.52 -14.13
CA GLY A 77 -8.72 -4.35 -14.73
C GLY A 77 -9.02 -4.41 -16.22
N ASN A 78 -8.97 -5.61 -16.83
CA ASN A 78 -9.00 -5.79 -18.27
C ASN A 78 -10.41 -5.55 -18.80
N ASN A 79 -10.63 -4.36 -19.37
CA ASN A 79 -11.84 -3.99 -20.03
C ASN A 79 -11.66 -4.16 -21.54
N ASN A 80 -12.11 -5.26 -22.11
CA ASN A 80 -12.27 -5.35 -23.55
C ASN A 80 -13.45 -4.48 -23.98
N PHE A 81 -13.15 -3.24 -24.29
CA PHE A 81 -14.14 -2.33 -24.86
C PHE A 81 -14.04 -2.35 -26.39
N THR A 82 -15.07 -2.85 -27.04
CA THR A 82 -15.22 -2.87 -28.50
C THR A 82 -16.30 -1.90 -28.94
N GLY A 83 -16.14 -0.62 -28.78
CA GLY A 83 -17.16 0.35 -29.13
C GLY A 83 -16.61 1.77 -29.23
N SER A 84 -17.48 2.73 -29.48
CA SER A 84 -17.16 4.15 -29.43
C SER A 84 -17.49 4.74 -28.06
N PHE A 85 -16.65 5.66 -27.58
CA PHE A 85 -16.95 6.43 -26.39
C PHE A 85 -18.07 7.43 -26.70
N LYS A 86 -19.17 7.34 -25.95
CA LYS A 86 -20.27 8.30 -25.98
C LYS A 86 -20.45 8.88 -24.59
N ASN A 87 -20.51 10.20 -24.49
CA ASN A 87 -20.84 10.86 -23.23
C ASN A 87 -22.32 10.68 -22.94
N ILE A 88 -22.67 9.76 -22.04
CA ILE A 88 -24.05 9.44 -21.68
C ILE A 88 -24.49 10.24 -20.46
N SER A 89 -23.57 10.51 -19.52
CA SER A 89 -23.91 11.12 -18.24
C SER A 89 -22.86 12.12 -17.76
N LYS A 90 -23.31 13.10 -16.97
CA LYS A 90 -22.46 14.12 -16.36
C LYS A 90 -22.84 14.30 -14.90
N TYR A 91 -21.89 14.04 -14.01
CA TYR A 91 -22.07 14.18 -12.57
C TYR A 91 -21.56 15.52 -12.08
N LYS A 92 -22.31 16.17 -11.14
CA LYS A 92 -21.90 17.40 -10.49
C LYS A 92 -21.70 17.15 -9.00
N PHE A 93 -20.53 17.47 -8.47
CA PHE A 93 -20.19 17.35 -7.05
C PHE A 93 -19.23 18.47 -6.63
N LYS A 94 -19.00 18.63 -5.32
CA LYS A 94 -18.04 19.62 -4.84
C LYS A 94 -16.63 19.23 -5.21
N LYS A 95 -15.83 20.23 -5.64
CA LYS A 95 -14.44 20.05 -6.03
C LYS A 95 -13.65 19.42 -4.88
N ILE A 96 -12.85 18.41 -5.18
CA ILE A 96 -11.85 17.87 -4.27
C ILE A 96 -10.59 18.75 -4.41
N SER A 97 -10.16 19.38 -3.31
CA SER A 97 -9.15 20.45 -3.36
C SER A 97 -7.71 20.01 -3.47
N ASN A 98 -7.38 18.74 -3.25
CA ASN A 98 -5.99 18.24 -3.24
C ASN A 98 -5.81 17.01 -4.11
N PHE A 99 -5.91 17.19 -5.43
CA PHE A 99 -5.71 16.09 -6.38
C PHE A 99 -4.25 15.63 -6.54
N ASN A 100 -3.26 16.43 -6.14
CA ASN A 100 -1.86 16.14 -6.44
C ASN A 100 -1.35 14.86 -5.77
N ASN A 101 -1.97 14.42 -4.68
CA ASN A 101 -1.59 13.23 -3.93
C ASN A 101 -2.72 12.21 -3.82
N LEU A 102 -3.83 12.42 -4.51
CA LEU A 102 -5.02 11.59 -4.39
C LEU A 102 -5.37 11.00 -5.75
N LYS A 103 -5.36 9.68 -5.85
CA LYS A 103 -6.07 9.01 -6.94
C LYS A 103 -7.51 8.81 -6.49
N PRO A 104 -8.49 9.62 -6.96
CA PRO A 104 -9.88 9.43 -6.57
C PRO A 104 -10.34 8.06 -7.08
N GLU A 105 -10.83 7.23 -6.19
CA GLU A 105 -11.43 5.96 -6.57
C GLU A 105 -12.88 6.15 -6.97
N LEU A 106 -13.24 5.54 -8.08
CA LEU A 106 -14.62 5.33 -8.48
C LEU A 106 -14.93 3.86 -8.22
N SER A 107 -16.07 3.60 -7.62
CA SER A 107 -16.60 2.25 -7.49
C SER A 107 -17.86 2.13 -8.32
N PHE A 108 -17.98 1.04 -9.06
CA PHE A 108 -19.14 0.75 -9.88
C PHE A 108 -19.93 -0.37 -9.22
N THR A 109 -21.24 -0.30 -9.35
CA THR A 109 -22.16 -1.36 -8.91
C THR A 109 -22.54 -2.26 -10.07
N LYS A 110 -23.15 -3.41 -9.77
CA LYS A 110 -23.69 -4.33 -10.78
C LYS A 110 -24.69 -3.67 -11.73
N ASN A 111 -25.38 -2.64 -11.27
CA ASN A 111 -26.39 -1.91 -12.03
C ASN A 111 -25.82 -0.64 -12.70
N ASN A 112 -24.51 -0.61 -12.98
CA ASN A 112 -23.80 0.51 -13.60
C ASN A 112 -23.90 1.85 -12.84
N SER A 113 -24.37 1.85 -11.58
CA SER A 113 -24.32 3.06 -10.75
C SER A 113 -22.88 3.36 -10.35
N VAL A 114 -22.56 4.64 -10.19
CA VAL A 114 -21.22 5.14 -9.83
C VAL A 114 -21.24 5.64 -8.40
N ILE A 115 -20.25 5.23 -7.63
CA ILE A 115 -20.02 5.67 -6.25
C ILE A 115 -18.69 6.42 -6.18
N PHE A 116 -18.70 7.59 -5.56
CA PHE A 116 -17.51 8.39 -5.28
C PHE A 116 -17.70 9.24 -4.02
N PHE A 117 -16.68 10.00 -3.63
CA PHE A 117 -16.74 10.84 -2.44
C PHE A 117 -16.33 12.29 -2.71
N ASP A 118 -16.81 13.21 -1.88
CA ASP A 118 -16.42 14.62 -1.91
C ASP A 118 -15.35 14.94 -0.84
N ASN A 119 -14.78 16.15 -0.89
CA ASN A 119 -13.76 16.63 0.04
C ASN A 119 -14.22 16.74 1.51
N LYS A 120 -15.47 16.48 1.79
CA LYS A 120 -16.02 16.42 3.15
C LYS A 120 -16.22 15.00 3.65
N GLY A 121 -15.80 14.01 2.84
CA GLY A 121 -16.03 12.60 3.13
C GLY A 121 -17.47 12.15 2.93
N SER A 122 -18.29 12.92 2.18
CA SER A 122 -19.61 12.44 1.79
C SER A 122 -19.45 11.42 0.67
N ILE A 123 -20.09 10.28 0.80
CA ILE A 123 -20.18 9.27 -0.25
C ILE A 123 -21.46 9.50 -1.02
N ILE A 124 -21.36 9.47 -2.33
CA ILE A 124 -22.43 9.85 -3.25
C ILE A 124 -22.58 8.74 -4.29
N LYS A 125 -23.80 8.26 -4.48
CA LYS A 125 -24.12 7.29 -5.52
C LYS A 125 -25.07 7.89 -6.54
N PHE A 126 -24.74 7.70 -7.81
CA PHE A 126 -25.58 8.08 -8.94
C PHE A 126 -25.89 6.85 -9.79
N ASP A 127 -27.08 6.83 -10.37
CA ASP A 127 -27.46 5.86 -11.37
C ASP A 127 -26.80 6.14 -12.74
N GLU A 128 -27.00 5.26 -13.71
CA GLU A 128 -26.46 5.40 -15.07
C GLU A 128 -26.98 6.65 -15.82
N ASN A 129 -28.12 7.19 -15.41
CA ASN A 129 -28.72 8.38 -15.99
C ASN A 129 -28.31 9.68 -15.28
N SER A 130 -27.36 9.60 -14.34
CA SER A 130 -26.88 10.72 -13.52
C SER A 130 -27.89 11.23 -12.48
N ASN A 131 -28.90 10.45 -12.11
CA ASN A 131 -29.78 10.75 -11.01
C ASN A 131 -29.12 10.38 -9.70
N LEU A 132 -29.24 11.24 -8.68
CA LEU A 132 -28.76 10.97 -7.34
C LEU A 132 -29.62 9.88 -6.69
N GLU A 133 -29.03 8.72 -6.41
CA GLU A 133 -29.71 7.66 -5.67
C GLU A 133 -29.65 7.92 -4.16
N TRP A 134 -28.45 8.17 -3.64
CA TRP A 134 -28.28 8.55 -2.24
C TRP A 134 -26.98 9.30 -2.00
N LYS A 135 -26.92 10.00 -0.86
CA LYS A 135 -25.74 10.68 -0.33
C LYS A 135 -25.68 10.48 1.17
N THR A 136 -24.53 9.99 1.65
CA THR A 136 -24.29 9.70 3.07
C THR A 136 -23.00 10.37 3.53
N ASN A 137 -23.02 10.95 4.75
CA ASN A 137 -21.82 11.45 5.41
C ASN A 137 -21.88 11.08 6.89
N ILE A 138 -20.87 10.34 7.35
CA ILE A 138 -20.79 9.87 8.73
C ILE A 138 -19.82 10.68 9.60
N TYR A 139 -19.16 11.69 9.01
CA TYR A 139 -18.13 12.49 9.66
C TYR A 139 -18.73 13.63 10.48
N LYS A 140 -18.22 13.82 11.70
CA LYS A 140 -18.52 14.98 12.52
C LYS A 140 -17.79 16.22 11.98
N LYS A 141 -18.28 17.42 12.32
CA LYS A 141 -17.69 18.70 11.86
C LYS A 141 -16.19 18.81 12.11
N LYS A 142 -15.66 18.24 13.23
CA LYS A 142 -14.22 18.23 13.53
C LYS A 142 -13.44 17.31 12.59
N GLU A 143 -13.98 16.16 12.22
CA GLU A 143 -13.36 15.20 11.32
C GLU A 143 -13.34 15.70 9.88
N ILE A 144 -14.40 16.40 9.44
CA ILE A 144 -14.46 17.00 8.10
C ILE A 144 -13.32 18.02 7.88
N LYS A 145 -12.91 18.74 8.95
CA LYS A 145 -11.78 19.70 8.87
C LYS A 145 -10.43 19.02 8.63
N LEU A 146 -10.32 17.73 8.92
CA LEU A 146 -9.12 16.93 8.71
C LEU A 146 -9.03 16.36 7.27
N ASN A 147 -9.97 16.72 6.40
CA ASN A 147 -10.04 16.29 5.01
C ASN A 147 -9.95 14.76 4.87
N PRO A 148 -11.00 14.01 5.26
CA PRO A 148 -11.00 12.57 5.15
C PRO A 148 -10.86 12.14 3.70
N ILE A 149 -9.89 11.24 3.46
CA ILE A 149 -9.59 10.63 2.18
C ILE A 149 -10.08 9.20 2.27
N LEU A 150 -11.02 8.84 1.40
CA LEU A 150 -11.70 7.57 1.45
C LEU A 150 -11.12 6.61 0.41
N THR A 151 -10.97 5.38 0.83
CA THR A 151 -10.79 4.22 -0.06
C THR A 151 -11.96 3.29 0.16
N PHE A 152 -12.53 2.75 -0.91
CA PHE A 152 -13.68 1.87 -0.79
C PHE A 152 -13.67 0.74 -1.81
N SER A 153 -14.33 -0.34 -1.43
CA SER A 153 -14.59 -1.51 -2.26
C SER A 153 -16.00 -2.03 -1.96
N ASN A 154 -16.61 -2.74 -2.90
CA ASN A 154 -17.94 -3.29 -2.70
C ASN A 154 -18.06 -4.73 -3.20
N ASN A 155 -18.95 -5.51 -2.60
CA ASN A 155 -19.30 -6.86 -3.03
C ASN A 155 -20.70 -6.94 -3.66
N GLY A 156 -21.37 -5.79 -3.88
CA GLY A 156 -22.71 -5.70 -4.41
C GLY A 156 -23.83 -5.55 -3.35
N GLU A 157 -23.53 -5.83 -2.08
CA GLU A 157 -24.41 -5.64 -0.92
C GLU A 157 -23.84 -4.58 0.04
N PHE A 158 -22.59 -4.74 0.42
CA PHE A 158 -21.86 -3.85 1.32
C PHE A 158 -20.87 -2.98 0.54
N LEU A 159 -20.85 -1.70 0.85
CA LEU A 159 -19.76 -0.80 0.53
C LEU A 159 -18.89 -0.66 1.76
N ILE A 160 -17.67 -1.21 1.70
CA ILE A 160 -16.66 -1.08 2.74
C ILE A 160 -15.82 0.15 2.47
N VAL A 161 -15.64 0.97 3.49
CA VAL A 161 -14.89 2.23 3.41
C VAL A 161 -13.87 2.27 4.53
N VAL A 162 -12.65 2.67 4.20
CA VAL A 162 -11.59 2.99 5.16
C VAL A 162 -11.04 4.38 4.85
N ASP A 163 -10.44 5.05 5.83
CA ASP A 163 -9.92 6.40 5.63
C ASP A 163 -8.54 6.64 6.24
N ASN A 164 -7.97 7.79 5.89
CA ASN A 164 -6.71 8.30 6.41
C ASN A 164 -6.77 8.78 7.87
N LEU A 165 -7.91 8.70 8.53
CA LEU A 165 -8.10 9.03 9.94
C LEU A 165 -8.21 7.77 10.82
N GLY A 166 -8.11 6.58 10.20
CA GLY A 166 -8.25 5.28 10.85
C GLY A 166 -9.69 4.85 11.06
N LYS A 167 -10.68 5.56 10.51
CA LYS A 167 -12.07 5.13 10.57
C LYS A 167 -12.35 4.11 9.46
N TYR A 168 -13.14 3.09 9.77
CA TYR A 168 -13.64 2.12 8.81
C TYR A 168 -15.09 1.76 9.11
N TYR A 169 -15.85 1.50 8.07
CA TYR A 169 -17.29 1.32 8.21
C TYR A 169 -17.88 0.62 6.98
N ALA A 170 -19.06 0.05 7.16
CA ALA A 170 -19.87 -0.50 6.09
C ALA A 170 -21.15 0.29 5.87
N ILE A 171 -21.49 0.46 4.62
CA ILE A 171 -22.73 1.08 4.15
C ILE A 171 -23.50 0.05 3.32
N ASN A 172 -24.81 0.00 3.48
CA ASN A 172 -25.67 -0.73 2.56
C ASN A 172 -25.62 -0.04 1.17
N ILE A 173 -25.19 -0.76 0.15
CA ILE A 173 -24.93 -0.18 -1.16
C ILE A 173 -26.20 0.29 -1.88
N THR A 174 -27.35 -0.28 -1.51
CA THR A 174 -28.65 0.06 -2.11
C THR A 174 -29.26 1.31 -1.47
N THR A 175 -29.24 1.39 -0.13
CA THR A 175 -29.93 2.44 0.61
C THR A 175 -29.03 3.60 1.03
N GLY A 176 -27.71 3.42 1.03
CA GLY A 176 -26.75 4.39 1.58
C GLY A 176 -26.75 4.47 3.11
N SER A 177 -27.46 3.58 3.81
CA SER A 177 -27.51 3.57 5.27
C SER A 177 -26.26 2.96 5.89
N LEU A 178 -25.79 3.56 6.98
CA LEU A 178 -24.67 3.05 7.77
C LEU A 178 -25.09 1.75 8.46
N ILE A 179 -24.29 0.68 8.30
CA ILE A 179 -24.51 -0.61 8.95
C ILE A 179 -23.71 -0.67 10.25
N TRP A 180 -22.41 -0.43 10.18
CA TRP A 180 -21.52 -0.32 11.33
C TRP A 180 -20.38 0.66 11.04
N SER A 181 -19.77 1.21 12.11
CA SER A 181 -18.59 2.08 12.03
C SER A 181 -17.66 1.80 13.20
N LYS A 182 -16.37 1.73 12.91
CA LYS A 182 -15.30 1.47 13.87
C LYS A 182 -14.09 2.36 13.61
N LYS A 183 -13.11 2.31 14.51
CA LYS A 183 -11.86 3.05 14.40
C LYS A 183 -10.67 2.14 14.68
N ASN A 184 -9.68 2.19 13.78
CA ASN A 184 -8.35 1.61 13.98
C ASN A 184 -7.42 2.64 14.63
N LEU A 185 -6.37 2.20 15.30
CA LEU A 185 -5.37 3.08 15.90
C LEU A 185 -4.53 3.80 14.83
N ALA A 186 -4.14 3.09 13.79
CA ALA A 186 -3.39 3.64 12.67
C ALA A 186 -4.31 3.99 11.50
N PRO A 187 -4.00 5.05 10.73
CA PRO A 187 -4.66 5.33 9.46
C PRO A 187 -4.50 4.17 8.46
N PHE A 188 -5.42 4.06 7.52
CA PHE A 188 -5.30 3.11 6.43
C PHE A 188 -4.62 3.75 5.20
N ASN A 189 -3.81 2.96 4.50
CA ASN A 189 -3.07 3.42 3.32
C ASN A 189 -2.99 2.38 2.21
N SER A 190 -4.05 1.63 1.98
CA SER A 190 -4.04 0.63 0.93
C SER A 190 -5.35 0.54 0.16
N GLN A 191 -5.32 -0.21 -0.92
CA GLN A 191 -6.52 -0.74 -1.53
C GLN A 191 -7.28 -1.62 -0.50
N ILE A 192 -8.58 -1.76 -0.71
CA ILE A 192 -9.40 -2.74 0.01
C ILE A 192 -9.65 -3.91 -0.93
N LYS A 193 -9.41 -5.12 -0.45
CA LYS A 193 -9.79 -6.34 -1.16
C LYS A 193 -10.88 -7.06 -0.39
N ILE A 194 -11.84 -7.61 -1.12
CA ILE A 194 -12.98 -8.33 -0.56
C ILE A 194 -12.95 -9.75 -1.09
N LEU A 195 -13.06 -10.71 -0.19
CA LEU A 195 -13.27 -12.12 -0.51
C LEU A 195 -14.28 -12.71 0.47
N ASP A 196 -15.35 -13.27 -0.06
CA ASP A 196 -16.46 -13.84 0.71
C ASP A 196 -17.03 -12.84 1.73
N ASP A 197 -17.01 -13.19 3.01
CA ASP A 197 -17.49 -12.37 4.13
C ASP A 197 -16.40 -11.56 4.83
N LYS A 198 -15.23 -11.41 4.18
CA LYS A 198 -14.05 -10.74 4.73
C LYS A 198 -13.55 -9.62 3.82
N PHE A 199 -12.92 -8.62 4.44
CA PHE A 199 -12.14 -7.65 3.70
C PHE A 199 -10.75 -7.47 4.31
N PHE A 200 -9.82 -7.07 3.45
CA PHE A 200 -8.40 -6.97 3.74
C PHE A 200 -7.89 -5.58 3.40
N VAL A 201 -7.07 -5.04 4.29
CA VAL A 201 -6.52 -3.70 4.16
C VAL A 201 -5.22 -3.57 4.94
N VAL A 202 -4.28 -2.76 4.45
CA VAL A 202 -3.02 -2.45 5.16
C VAL A 202 -3.13 -1.06 5.77
N ASP A 203 -2.66 -0.91 7.00
CA ASP A 203 -2.55 0.37 7.66
C ASP A 203 -1.12 0.96 7.57
N TYR A 204 -0.95 2.19 8.02
CA TYR A 204 0.32 2.92 8.02
C TYR A 204 1.44 2.28 8.85
N THR A 205 1.14 1.26 9.65
CA THR A 205 2.14 0.49 10.40
C THR A 205 2.60 -0.77 9.67
N ASP A 206 2.30 -0.89 8.36
CA ASP A 206 2.53 -2.09 7.54
C ASP A 206 1.86 -3.34 8.12
N THR A 207 0.73 -3.14 8.77
CA THR A 207 -0.08 -4.22 9.30
C THR A 207 -1.21 -4.52 8.35
N LEU A 208 -1.15 -5.70 7.72
CA LEU A 208 -2.27 -6.27 6.96
C LEU A 208 -3.30 -6.77 7.95
N ARG A 209 -4.54 -6.35 7.78
CA ARG A 209 -5.67 -6.71 8.65
C ARG A 209 -6.77 -7.37 7.86
N CYS A 210 -7.34 -8.40 8.45
CA CYS A 210 -8.53 -9.08 7.97
C CYS A 210 -9.69 -8.78 8.91
N PHE A 211 -10.78 -8.29 8.35
CA PHE A 211 -11.99 -7.96 9.10
C PHE A 211 -13.20 -8.69 8.53
N SER A 212 -14.20 -8.95 9.38
CA SER A 212 -15.51 -9.39 8.94
C SER A 212 -16.30 -8.25 8.29
N ILE A 213 -16.88 -8.47 7.13
CA ILE A 213 -17.76 -7.50 6.46
C ILE A 213 -19.03 -7.23 7.28
N LYS A 214 -19.59 -8.26 7.93
CA LYS A 214 -20.88 -8.17 8.62
C LYS A 214 -20.86 -7.22 9.81
N ASN A 215 -19.76 -7.19 10.57
CA ASN A 215 -19.68 -6.44 11.83
C ASN A 215 -18.39 -5.65 12.03
N GLY A 216 -17.43 -5.71 11.09
CA GLY A 216 -16.15 -5.02 11.18
C GLY A 216 -15.23 -5.52 12.31
N ASN A 217 -15.44 -6.72 12.84
CA ASN A 217 -14.51 -7.28 13.83
C ASN A 217 -13.24 -7.75 13.14
N GLU A 218 -12.08 -7.47 13.77
CA GLU A 218 -10.79 -8.00 13.32
C GLU A 218 -10.78 -9.53 13.54
N ILE A 219 -10.44 -10.26 12.49
CA ILE A 219 -10.33 -11.72 12.53
C ILE A 219 -8.88 -12.11 12.81
N TRP A 220 -7.96 -11.50 12.07
CA TRP A 220 -6.52 -11.63 12.26
C TRP A 220 -5.79 -10.39 11.73
N LYS A 221 -4.54 -10.26 12.11
CA LYS A 221 -3.61 -9.24 11.60
C LYS A 221 -2.23 -9.85 11.41
N SER A 222 -1.48 -9.30 10.46
CA SER A 222 -0.09 -9.69 10.16
C SER A 222 0.73 -8.42 9.97
N THR A 223 1.78 -8.26 10.75
CA THR A 223 2.67 -7.08 10.67
C THR A 223 3.96 -7.47 9.97
N SER A 224 4.32 -6.77 8.92
CA SER A 224 5.61 -6.94 8.24
C SER A 224 6.65 -5.95 8.77
N GLU A 225 7.89 -6.10 8.32
CA GLU A 225 8.94 -5.11 8.56
C GLU A 225 8.51 -3.74 8.03
N THR A 226 8.88 -2.69 8.76
CA THR A 226 8.40 -1.33 8.51
C THR A 226 9.56 -0.35 8.36
N SER A 227 9.43 0.59 7.43
CA SER A 227 10.34 1.74 7.31
C SER A 227 9.98 2.82 8.31
N LEU A 228 10.99 3.58 8.78
CA LEU A 228 10.78 4.79 9.58
C LEU A 228 10.11 5.90 8.75
N ILE A 229 10.38 5.94 7.45
CA ILE A 229 9.80 6.91 6.52
C ILE A 229 8.77 6.19 5.66
N LYS A 230 7.53 6.68 5.72
CA LYS A 230 6.40 6.09 5.00
C LYS A 230 6.11 6.86 3.73
N SER A 231 5.88 6.13 2.64
CA SER A 231 5.30 6.71 1.44
C SER A 231 3.84 7.11 1.68
N LEU A 232 3.43 8.21 1.06
CA LEU A 232 2.02 8.60 0.99
C LEU A 232 1.27 7.84 -0.13
N ASP A 233 2.01 7.11 -0.97
CA ASP A 233 1.40 6.33 -2.03
C ASP A 233 0.61 5.16 -1.45
N ARG A 234 -0.54 4.90 -2.05
CA ARG A 234 -1.43 3.85 -1.61
C ARG A 234 -0.84 2.47 -1.89
N VAL A 235 -0.80 1.63 -0.87
CA VAL A 235 -0.35 0.24 -0.99
C VAL A 235 -1.32 -0.56 -1.86
N SER A 236 -0.78 -1.25 -2.85
CA SER A 236 -1.54 -2.17 -3.70
C SER A 236 -1.58 -3.56 -3.09
N LEU A 237 -2.73 -4.22 -3.19
CA LEU A 237 -2.96 -5.59 -2.75
C LEU A 237 -3.53 -6.43 -3.88
N VAL A 238 -3.19 -7.71 -3.88
CA VAL A 238 -3.86 -8.74 -4.71
C VAL A 238 -4.17 -9.96 -3.86
N ILE A 239 -5.22 -10.67 -4.25
CA ILE A 239 -5.64 -11.94 -3.64
C ILE A 239 -5.48 -13.05 -4.68
N SER A 240 -4.76 -14.09 -4.32
CA SER A 240 -4.74 -15.39 -4.96
C SER A 240 -5.63 -16.36 -4.20
N ASP A 241 -5.65 -17.65 -4.57
CA ASP A 241 -6.50 -18.66 -3.93
C ASP A 241 -6.24 -18.81 -2.42
N ASN A 242 -4.97 -18.75 -2.00
CA ASN A 242 -4.55 -18.96 -0.62
C ASN A 242 -3.74 -17.81 -0.01
N GLU A 243 -3.31 -16.85 -0.81
CA GLU A 243 -2.43 -15.79 -0.39
C GLU A 243 -3.01 -14.40 -0.66
N ILE A 244 -2.60 -13.47 0.19
CA ILE A 244 -2.71 -12.04 -0.06
C ILE A 244 -1.29 -11.51 -0.23
N VAL A 245 -1.06 -10.78 -1.32
CA VAL A 245 0.25 -10.19 -1.61
C VAL A 245 0.15 -8.69 -1.66
N TYR A 246 1.12 -8.01 -1.01
CA TYR A 246 1.20 -6.55 -0.97
C TYR A 246 2.64 -6.07 -0.85
N HIS A 247 2.89 -4.79 -1.15
CA HIS A 247 4.15 -4.12 -0.82
C HIS A 247 4.12 -3.56 0.59
N ASN A 248 5.18 -3.80 1.37
CA ASN A 248 5.40 -3.07 2.61
C ASN A 248 6.09 -1.72 2.35
N SER A 249 6.33 -0.93 3.39
CA SER A 249 6.99 0.38 3.26
C SER A 249 8.49 0.31 2.95
N LEU A 250 9.11 -0.85 3.03
CA LEU A 250 10.48 -1.10 2.56
C LEU A 250 10.54 -1.42 1.06
N GLY A 251 9.37 -1.55 0.41
CA GLY A 251 9.25 -1.95 -0.98
C GLY A 251 9.30 -3.46 -1.20
N ASP A 252 9.41 -4.25 -0.13
CA ASP A 252 9.38 -5.71 -0.24
C ASP A 252 7.99 -6.20 -0.62
N LEU A 253 7.95 -7.26 -1.39
CA LEU A 253 6.74 -7.99 -1.67
C LEU A 253 6.52 -9.02 -0.56
N VAL A 254 5.34 -8.98 0.05
CA VAL A 254 4.99 -9.81 1.21
C VAL A 254 3.76 -10.64 0.88
N ALA A 255 3.85 -11.96 1.06
CA ALA A 255 2.72 -12.88 0.92
C ALA A 255 2.31 -13.47 2.27
N VAL A 256 1.02 -13.42 2.52
CA VAL A 256 0.40 -13.84 3.79
C VAL A 256 -0.72 -14.82 3.50
N ASN A 257 -0.84 -15.87 4.30
CA ASN A 257 -1.92 -16.83 4.19
C ASN A 257 -3.27 -16.15 4.49
N ILE A 258 -4.20 -16.26 3.56
CA ILE A 258 -5.50 -15.57 3.62
C ILE A 258 -6.39 -16.00 4.78
N LYS A 259 -6.23 -17.23 5.27
CA LYS A 259 -7.06 -17.78 6.35
C LYS A 259 -6.50 -17.47 7.73
N THR A 260 -5.16 -17.54 7.87
CA THR A 260 -4.49 -17.47 9.18
C THR A 260 -3.78 -16.17 9.46
N GLY A 261 -3.42 -15.38 8.42
CA GLY A 261 -2.58 -14.21 8.55
C GLY A 261 -1.09 -14.53 8.71
N ASN A 262 -0.67 -15.78 8.61
CA ASN A 262 0.74 -16.15 8.74
C ASN A 262 1.54 -15.78 7.50
N LEU A 263 2.75 -15.27 7.70
CA LEU A 263 3.69 -15.00 6.62
C LEU A 263 4.02 -16.30 5.87
N ILE A 264 3.92 -16.27 4.55
CA ILE A 264 4.32 -17.38 3.68
C ILE A 264 5.72 -17.10 3.14
N TRP A 265 5.91 -15.96 2.49
CA TRP A 265 7.19 -15.50 1.97
C TRP A 265 7.28 -13.98 1.95
N GLN A 266 8.51 -13.48 1.92
CA GLN A 266 8.83 -12.06 1.72
C GLN A 266 10.03 -11.94 0.79
N THR A 267 9.89 -11.15 -0.27
CA THR A 267 10.92 -10.97 -1.28
C THR A 267 11.31 -9.51 -1.40
N PRO A 268 12.58 -9.15 -1.13
CA PRO A 268 13.10 -7.80 -1.34
C PRO A 268 13.11 -7.45 -2.83
N THR A 269 12.60 -6.27 -3.17
CA THR A 269 12.57 -5.77 -4.55
C THR A 269 13.45 -4.54 -4.78
N GLN A 270 14.06 -4.00 -3.72
CA GLN A 270 14.96 -2.86 -3.76
C GLN A 270 16.41 -3.32 -3.59
N LYS A 271 17.31 -2.86 -4.48
CA LYS A 271 18.74 -3.25 -4.44
C LYS A 271 19.53 -2.56 -3.33
N ASN A 272 19.17 -1.34 -2.96
CA ASN A 272 19.96 -0.50 -2.05
C ASN A 272 19.08 0.23 -1.03
N LEU A 273 18.80 -0.41 0.09
CA LEU A 273 18.15 0.24 1.24
C LEU A 273 18.97 1.39 1.86
N LEU A 274 20.29 1.45 1.57
CA LEU A 274 21.21 2.42 2.14
C LEU A 274 21.44 3.67 1.27
N ASN A 275 20.94 3.72 0.06
CA ASN A 275 21.10 4.89 -0.79
C ASN A 275 20.15 6.02 -0.39
N LYS A 276 20.67 7.25 -0.37
CA LYS A 276 19.95 8.48 0.00
C LYS A 276 18.65 8.76 -0.78
N ASN A 277 18.37 8.01 -1.83
CA ASN A 277 17.16 8.09 -2.65
C ASN A 277 16.01 7.21 -2.12
N THR A 278 16.18 6.53 -1.01
CA THR A 278 15.20 5.60 -0.41
C THR A 278 13.99 6.29 0.22
N PHE A 279 13.98 7.61 0.26
CA PHE A 279 12.89 8.38 0.89
C PHE A 279 11.55 8.32 0.14
N THR A 280 11.54 7.80 -1.08
CA THR A 280 10.31 7.68 -1.87
C THR A 280 10.30 6.37 -2.63
N ILE A 281 10.03 5.28 -1.92
CA ILE A 281 9.75 3.99 -2.58
C ILE A 281 8.41 4.13 -3.29
N LYS A 282 8.43 4.02 -4.62
CA LYS A 282 7.24 4.04 -5.47
C LYS A 282 7.21 2.77 -6.29
N ASN A 283 6.22 1.96 -6.01
CA ASN A 283 5.91 0.79 -6.82
C ASN A 283 4.62 1.04 -7.60
N SER A 284 4.51 0.45 -8.78
CA SER A 284 3.23 0.40 -9.47
C SER A 284 2.22 -0.45 -8.68
N ASP A 285 0.95 -0.36 -9.05
CA ASP A 285 -0.02 -1.32 -8.56
C ASP A 285 0.42 -2.74 -8.95
N ILE A 286 0.27 -3.68 -8.03
CA ILE A 286 0.49 -5.11 -8.27
C ILE A 286 -0.67 -5.63 -9.11
N VAL A 287 -0.35 -6.40 -10.13
CA VAL A 287 -1.34 -7.12 -10.96
C VAL A 287 -1.08 -8.60 -10.86
N LEU A 288 -2.11 -9.38 -10.57
CA LEU A 288 -2.06 -10.83 -10.56
C LEU A 288 -2.80 -11.38 -11.78
N ASP A 289 -2.12 -12.17 -12.59
CA ASP A 289 -2.72 -12.98 -13.66
C ASP A 289 -2.30 -14.43 -13.54
N ASN A 290 -3.27 -15.30 -13.34
CA ASN A 290 -3.06 -16.71 -12.97
C ASN A 290 -2.17 -16.81 -11.70
N ASN A 291 -0.97 -17.38 -11.81
CA ASN A 291 -0.02 -17.53 -10.71
C ASN A 291 1.14 -16.53 -10.77
N SER A 292 1.08 -15.53 -11.65
CA SER A 292 2.16 -14.56 -11.84
C SER A 292 1.75 -13.18 -11.37
N ILE A 293 2.60 -12.57 -10.56
CA ILE A 293 2.49 -11.21 -10.06
C ILE A 293 3.35 -10.31 -10.92
N PHE A 294 2.79 -9.20 -11.38
CA PHE A 294 3.48 -8.21 -12.20
C PHE A 294 3.46 -6.85 -11.53
N PHE A 295 4.58 -6.17 -11.49
CA PHE A 295 4.71 -4.79 -11.02
C PHE A 295 6.02 -4.17 -11.50
N SER A 296 6.15 -2.84 -11.36
CA SER A 296 7.40 -2.11 -11.58
C SER A 296 7.76 -1.28 -10.36
N ASN A 297 9.05 -1.03 -10.16
CA ASN A 297 9.55 -0.17 -9.09
C ASN A 297 10.13 1.14 -9.66
N ASN A 298 10.51 2.06 -8.77
CA ASN A 298 11.12 3.35 -9.12
C ASN A 298 12.59 3.26 -9.58
N GLU A 299 13.19 2.06 -9.58
CA GLU A 299 14.51 1.79 -10.17
C GLU A 299 14.42 1.36 -11.64
N ASN A 300 13.24 1.53 -12.29
CA ASN A 300 12.94 1.12 -13.66
C ASN A 300 13.00 -0.40 -13.90
N ASN A 301 12.87 -1.19 -12.84
CA ASN A 301 12.76 -2.64 -12.98
C ASN A 301 11.30 -3.04 -13.13
N PHE A 302 11.06 -4.03 -13.99
CA PHE A 302 9.78 -4.72 -14.12
C PHE A 302 9.95 -6.16 -13.62
N TYR A 303 9.03 -6.58 -12.78
CA TYR A 303 9.07 -7.88 -12.12
C TYR A 303 7.93 -8.77 -12.58
N SER A 304 8.24 -10.05 -12.74
CA SER A 304 7.29 -11.14 -12.87
C SER A 304 7.66 -12.20 -11.85
N ILE A 305 6.78 -12.47 -10.90
CA ILE A 305 7.04 -13.30 -9.72
C ILE A 305 5.95 -14.35 -9.60
N ASP A 306 6.30 -15.60 -9.30
CA ASP A 306 5.30 -16.64 -8.99
C ASP A 306 4.71 -16.37 -7.60
N VAL A 307 3.38 -16.33 -7.52
CA VAL A 307 2.66 -15.98 -6.28
C VAL A 307 2.89 -16.99 -5.15
N ARG A 308 3.23 -18.23 -5.46
CA ARG A 308 3.35 -19.33 -4.48
C ARG A 308 4.68 -19.33 -3.72
N ASN A 309 5.74 -18.81 -4.32
CA ASN A 309 7.11 -18.93 -3.76
C ASN A 309 7.92 -17.62 -3.76
N GLY A 310 7.42 -16.55 -4.36
CA GLY A 310 8.04 -15.23 -4.34
C GLY A 310 9.26 -15.08 -5.24
#